data_0a607f16e4dc0a6be67cefc86d902cda
#
_entry.id   0a607f16e4dc0a6be67cefc86d902cda
#
_cell.length_a   1.000
_cell.length_b   1.000
_cell.length_c   1.000
_cell.angle_alpha   90.00
_cell.angle_beta   90.00
_cell.angle_gamma   90.00
#
_symmetry.space_group_name_H-M   'P 1'
#
loop_
_entity.id
_entity.type
_entity.pdbx_description
1 polymer ?
#
loop_
_entity_poly.entity_id
_entity_poly.type
_entity_poly.pdbx_seq_one_letter_code
_entity_poly.pdbx_strand_id
1 'polypeptide(L)'
;MTTYDKIYINGAWIPSQGKGVLEVTNSATEEIIATIPDGTAGDVDKAVAAARAAFPAWSNLPKETRAEYLMKIYAGLEERTQEIAEAIAREVGMPVGMATMIQVGLPKGNFAIAAGLLSTYEFEQQIGNSLVVREPLGVVGCITPWNYPLHQIALKIAPAMAAGNTVVVKPSEVAPINAFILAEIIHVAGVPAGVFNLVTGIGPVVGEAIAAHPGVDMVSFTGSTRAGKRVAVVAAENVKKVSLELGGKSPNLILDDLDEAGFAKAVGAGVGKCFANSGQTCSALTRMLVPRSRLAAAEQIAAAAAAKFTTGDPFDAASRLGPLVSAVQRDRVRGFIQTGIDEGATLVMGGAAVPEGLDIGFYVQPTIFSGVTREMTIFTEEIFGPVLSIIAYDSEEEAIEIANDTVYGLAAGVWGSDVEHAKKVARRLQAGQVEVNGGSFNIAAPFGGYKQSGLGREGGTFGLEEFCEVKAMQL
;
A
#
# COMPACT_ATOMS: atom_id res chain seq x y z
N MET A 1 -21.02 11.84 14.22
CA MET A 1 -19.57 11.90 14.57
C MET A 1 -19.30 10.86 15.66
N THR A 2 -18.38 9.96 15.42
CA THR A 2 -17.96 8.92 16.38
C THR A 2 -16.73 9.40 17.16
N THR A 3 -16.67 9.13 18.47
CA THR A 3 -15.50 9.47 19.28
C THR A 3 -14.80 8.22 19.72
N TYR A 4 -13.59 8.01 19.23
CA TYR A 4 -12.65 7.00 19.74
C TYR A 4 -11.77 7.71 20.77
N ASP A 5 -12.02 7.50 22.05
CA ASP A 5 -11.31 8.17 23.15
C ASP A 5 -10.17 7.34 23.77
N LYS A 6 -9.94 6.14 23.23
CA LYS A 6 -9.00 5.15 23.75
C LYS A 6 -8.16 4.55 22.63
N ILE A 7 -6.98 4.06 23.04
CA ILE A 7 -6.10 3.20 22.24
C ILE A 7 -6.18 1.76 22.76
N TYR A 8 -5.77 0.77 21.95
CA TYR A 8 -5.85 -0.64 22.34
C TYR A 8 -4.47 -1.17 22.70
N ILE A 9 -4.22 -1.42 23.98
CA ILE A 9 -2.95 -1.92 24.50
C ILE A 9 -3.20 -3.04 25.50
N ASN A 10 -2.42 -4.11 25.40
CA ASN A 10 -2.44 -5.23 26.33
C ASN A 10 -3.84 -5.86 26.51
N GLY A 11 -4.54 -6.06 25.41
CA GLY A 11 -5.88 -6.66 25.41
C GLY A 11 -7.01 -5.76 25.91
N ALA A 12 -6.76 -4.47 26.14
CA ALA A 12 -7.73 -3.53 26.69
C ALA A 12 -7.75 -2.18 25.96
N TRP A 13 -8.92 -1.55 25.95
CA TRP A 13 -9.08 -0.16 25.55
C TRP A 13 -8.73 0.77 26.70
N ILE A 14 -7.65 1.53 26.60
CA ILE A 14 -7.15 2.43 27.62
C ILE A 14 -7.04 3.87 27.11
N PRO A 15 -7.17 4.88 27.98
CA PRO A 15 -6.94 6.27 27.59
C PRO A 15 -5.49 6.47 27.12
N SER A 16 -5.30 7.28 26.07
CA SER A 16 -4.00 7.78 25.68
C SER A 16 -3.42 8.71 26.76
N GLN A 17 -2.10 8.81 26.82
CA GLN A 17 -1.41 9.83 27.62
C GLN A 17 -1.49 11.21 26.96
N GLY A 18 -1.71 11.26 25.65
CA GLY A 18 -1.96 12.50 24.91
C GLY A 18 -3.28 13.13 25.32
N LYS A 19 -3.29 14.47 25.34
CA LYS A 19 -4.50 15.25 25.66
C LYS A 19 -5.17 15.80 24.39
N GLY A 20 -4.49 15.69 23.25
CA GLY A 20 -5.00 16.12 21.95
C GLY A 20 -5.90 15.06 21.31
N VAL A 21 -6.68 15.51 20.34
CA VAL A 21 -7.47 14.67 19.46
C VAL A 21 -7.14 15.03 18.01
N LEU A 22 -7.24 14.04 17.13
CA LEU A 22 -7.11 14.22 15.69
C LEU A 22 -8.47 13.98 15.06
N GLU A 23 -8.85 14.86 14.14
CA GLU A 23 -10.10 14.79 13.42
C GLU A 23 -9.97 13.90 12.19
N VAL A 24 -10.98 13.06 11.96
CA VAL A 24 -11.11 12.22 10.77
C VAL A 24 -12.20 12.79 9.90
N THR A 25 -11.85 13.12 8.67
CA THR A 25 -12.72 13.82 7.72
C THR A 25 -13.30 12.85 6.69
N ASN A 26 -14.55 13.01 6.33
CA ASN A 26 -15.15 12.39 5.16
C ASN A 26 -14.60 13.10 3.91
N SER A 27 -13.89 12.36 3.08
CA SER A 27 -13.23 12.88 1.90
C SER A 27 -14.18 13.43 0.82
N ALA A 28 -15.45 12.98 0.82
CA ALA A 28 -16.46 13.40 -0.14
C ALA A 28 -17.28 14.63 0.33
N THR A 29 -17.47 14.81 1.64
CA THR A 29 -18.32 15.89 2.19
C THR A 29 -17.55 16.92 3.01
N GLU A 30 -16.26 16.68 3.27
CA GLU A 30 -15.38 17.48 4.14
C GLU A 30 -15.85 17.57 5.61
N GLU A 31 -16.88 16.80 5.99
CA GLU A 31 -17.38 16.73 7.35
C GLU A 31 -16.47 15.91 8.26
N ILE A 32 -16.37 16.33 9.52
CA ILE A 32 -15.68 15.53 10.55
C ILE A 32 -16.59 14.36 10.94
N ILE A 33 -16.17 13.14 10.68
CA ILE A 33 -16.92 11.91 10.95
C ILE A 33 -16.51 11.20 12.23
N ALA A 34 -15.25 11.39 12.65
CA ALA A 34 -14.74 10.84 13.90
C ALA A 34 -13.63 11.69 14.49
N THR A 35 -13.31 11.40 15.76
CA THR A 35 -12.09 11.86 16.43
C THR A 35 -11.35 10.68 17.04
N ILE A 36 -10.02 10.75 17.03
CA ILE A 36 -9.12 9.74 17.61
C ILE A 36 -8.12 10.40 18.55
N PRO A 37 -7.51 9.66 19.52
CA PRO A 37 -6.46 10.20 20.37
C PRO A 37 -5.22 10.63 19.56
N ASP A 38 -4.67 11.81 19.88
CA ASP A 38 -3.32 12.20 19.45
C ASP A 38 -2.31 11.65 20.47
N GLY A 39 -1.83 10.44 20.19
CA GLY A 39 -0.95 9.68 21.07
C GLY A 39 0.46 10.25 21.18
N THR A 40 1.20 9.72 22.12
CA THR A 40 2.53 10.19 22.50
C THR A 40 3.57 9.06 22.51
N ALA A 41 4.85 9.40 22.68
CA ALA A 41 5.92 8.42 22.90
C ALA A 41 5.64 7.53 24.12
N GLY A 42 5.03 8.09 25.20
CA GLY A 42 4.67 7.29 26.37
C GLY A 42 3.57 6.24 26.12
N ASP A 43 2.73 6.43 25.13
CA ASP A 43 1.79 5.38 24.68
C ASP A 43 2.53 4.28 23.92
N VAL A 44 3.55 4.65 23.14
CA VAL A 44 4.45 3.69 22.47
C VAL A 44 5.20 2.86 23.50
N ASP A 45 5.75 3.50 24.56
CA ASP A 45 6.46 2.80 25.64
C ASP A 45 5.56 1.72 26.28
N LYS A 46 4.29 2.05 26.57
CA LYS A 46 3.32 1.09 27.13
C LYS A 46 3.02 -0.05 26.14
N ALA A 47 2.81 0.27 24.87
CA ALA A 47 2.49 -0.71 23.84
C ALA A 47 3.67 -1.69 23.64
N VAL A 48 4.89 -1.17 23.56
CA VAL A 48 6.11 -1.99 23.42
C VAL A 48 6.34 -2.84 24.67
N ALA A 49 6.14 -2.30 25.88
CA ALA A 49 6.27 -3.07 27.13
C ALA A 49 5.26 -4.25 27.15
N ALA A 50 4.02 -4.01 26.75
CA ALA A 50 2.98 -5.05 26.63
C ALA A 50 3.37 -6.12 25.58
N ALA A 51 3.85 -5.68 24.41
CA ALA A 51 4.30 -6.58 23.35
C ALA A 51 5.49 -7.46 23.81
N ARG A 52 6.48 -6.87 24.47
CA ARG A 52 7.62 -7.60 25.04
C ARG A 52 7.21 -8.62 26.08
N ALA A 53 6.27 -8.28 26.96
CA ALA A 53 5.77 -9.20 27.99
C ALA A 53 5.00 -10.38 27.37
N ALA A 54 4.26 -10.18 26.28
CA ALA A 54 3.49 -11.21 25.60
C ALA A 54 4.35 -12.12 24.70
N PHE A 55 5.47 -11.62 24.19
CA PHE A 55 6.29 -12.29 23.19
C PHE A 55 6.70 -13.72 23.55
N PRO A 56 7.27 -14.01 24.75
CA PRO A 56 7.70 -15.37 25.07
C PRO A 56 6.57 -16.41 25.04
N ALA A 57 5.38 -16.03 25.49
CA ALA A 57 4.23 -16.94 25.48
C ALA A 57 3.70 -17.15 24.07
N TRP A 58 3.60 -16.08 23.27
CA TRP A 58 3.08 -16.13 21.90
C TRP A 58 4.05 -16.88 20.97
N SER A 59 5.34 -16.59 21.01
CA SER A 59 6.35 -17.20 20.14
C SER A 59 6.48 -18.72 20.37
N ASN A 60 6.22 -19.20 21.59
CA ASN A 60 6.26 -20.61 21.94
C ASN A 60 4.94 -21.36 21.67
N LEU A 61 3.87 -20.69 21.22
CA LEU A 61 2.66 -21.41 20.81
C LEU A 61 2.91 -22.30 19.59
N PRO A 62 2.26 -23.47 19.51
CA PRO A 62 2.26 -24.27 18.28
C PRO A 62 1.81 -23.42 17.08
N LYS A 63 2.47 -23.66 15.93
CA LYS A 63 2.14 -22.90 14.70
C LYS A 63 0.66 -23.06 14.30
N GLU A 64 0.07 -24.23 14.57
CA GLU A 64 -1.35 -24.53 14.34
C GLU A 64 -2.26 -23.63 15.18
N THR A 65 -1.91 -23.41 16.46
CA THR A 65 -2.68 -22.51 17.35
C THR A 65 -2.62 -21.07 16.86
N ARG A 66 -1.45 -20.60 16.39
CA ARG A 66 -1.34 -19.27 15.78
C ARG A 66 -2.20 -19.16 14.51
N ALA A 67 -2.21 -20.21 13.67
CA ALA A 67 -3.07 -20.26 12.48
C ALA A 67 -4.56 -20.15 12.84
N GLU A 68 -5.03 -20.81 13.91
CA GLU A 68 -6.40 -20.71 14.39
C GLU A 68 -6.79 -19.27 14.77
N TYR A 69 -5.91 -18.52 15.45
CA TYR A 69 -6.16 -17.11 15.75
C TYR A 69 -6.26 -16.24 14.48
N LEU A 70 -5.38 -16.47 13.51
CA LEU A 70 -5.45 -15.75 12.23
C LEU A 70 -6.74 -16.03 11.48
N MET A 71 -7.22 -17.27 11.50
CA MET A 71 -8.51 -17.64 10.89
C MET A 71 -9.71 -17.07 11.65
N LYS A 72 -9.65 -16.88 12.96
CA LYS A 72 -10.70 -16.16 13.71
C LYS A 72 -10.73 -14.67 13.33
N ILE A 73 -9.57 -14.05 13.11
CA ILE A 73 -9.50 -12.66 12.59
C ILE A 73 -10.09 -12.59 11.17
N TYR A 74 -9.73 -13.53 10.30
CA TYR A 74 -10.34 -13.66 8.97
C TYR A 74 -11.88 -13.71 9.04
N ALA A 75 -12.43 -14.54 9.92
CA ALA A 75 -13.88 -14.67 10.10
C ALA A 75 -14.53 -13.36 10.59
N GLY A 76 -13.90 -12.66 11.52
CA GLY A 76 -14.37 -11.35 11.98
C GLY A 76 -14.32 -10.27 10.89
N LEU A 77 -13.31 -10.29 10.02
CA LEU A 77 -13.24 -9.40 8.86
C LEU A 77 -14.35 -9.72 7.84
N GLU A 78 -14.67 -11.00 7.65
CA GLU A 78 -15.77 -11.43 6.78
C GLU A 78 -17.12 -10.92 7.31
N GLU A 79 -17.38 -11.09 8.61
CA GLU A 79 -18.62 -10.67 9.26
C GLU A 79 -18.82 -9.14 9.18
N ARG A 80 -17.74 -8.36 9.31
CA ARG A 80 -17.79 -6.89 9.33
C ARG A 80 -17.41 -6.25 7.98
N THR A 81 -17.49 -7.01 6.88
CA THR A 81 -17.05 -6.56 5.55
C THR A 81 -17.69 -5.23 5.12
N GLN A 82 -19.01 -5.10 5.26
CA GLN A 82 -19.73 -3.90 4.83
C GLN A 82 -19.35 -2.67 5.66
N GLU A 83 -19.27 -2.82 6.97
CA GLU A 83 -18.88 -1.75 7.89
C GLU A 83 -17.48 -1.21 7.58
N ILE A 84 -16.53 -2.11 7.35
CA ILE A 84 -15.15 -1.75 7.00
C ILE A 84 -15.10 -1.05 5.64
N ALA A 85 -15.81 -1.58 4.64
CA ALA A 85 -15.84 -0.99 3.30
C ALA A 85 -16.42 0.42 3.31
N GLU A 86 -17.51 0.66 4.07
CA GLU A 86 -18.12 1.96 4.22
C GLU A 86 -17.24 2.96 4.98
N ALA A 87 -16.55 2.50 6.05
CA ALA A 87 -15.60 3.34 6.77
C ALA A 87 -14.47 3.81 5.83
N ILE A 88 -13.87 2.88 5.08
CA ILE A 88 -12.80 3.20 4.14
C ILE A 88 -13.32 4.09 2.98
N ALA A 89 -14.53 3.85 2.48
CA ALA A 89 -15.13 4.70 1.45
C ALA A 89 -15.29 6.15 1.92
N ARG A 90 -15.67 6.38 3.18
CA ARG A 90 -15.76 7.72 3.77
C ARG A 90 -14.39 8.37 3.98
N GLU A 91 -13.43 7.61 4.53
CA GLU A 91 -12.09 8.13 4.84
C GLU A 91 -11.26 8.36 3.57
N VAL A 92 -11.14 7.34 2.72
CA VAL A 92 -10.19 7.30 1.58
C VAL A 92 -10.84 7.79 0.28
N GLY A 93 -12.16 7.65 0.16
CA GLY A 93 -12.89 8.03 -1.04
C GLY A 93 -13.01 6.92 -2.10
N MET A 94 -12.55 5.69 -1.85
CA MET A 94 -12.75 4.60 -2.80
C MET A 94 -14.24 4.24 -2.92
N PRO A 95 -14.82 4.12 -4.14
CA PRO A 95 -16.20 3.68 -4.30
C PRO A 95 -16.50 2.39 -3.54
N VAL A 96 -17.60 2.36 -2.76
CA VAL A 96 -17.90 1.31 -1.78
C VAL A 96 -17.87 -0.10 -2.34
N GLY A 97 -18.34 -0.30 -3.58
CA GLY A 97 -18.29 -1.61 -4.23
C GLY A 97 -16.86 -2.09 -4.48
N MET A 98 -15.95 -1.18 -4.85
CA MET A 98 -14.53 -1.48 -5.00
C MET A 98 -13.85 -1.62 -3.63
N ALA A 99 -14.24 -0.82 -2.64
CA ALA A 99 -13.73 -0.95 -1.27
C ALA A 99 -14.06 -2.32 -0.68
N THR A 100 -15.28 -2.82 -0.86
CA THR A 100 -15.68 -4.18 -0.44
C THR A 100 -14.77 -5.24 -1.06
N MET A 101 -14.54 -5.17 -2.37
CA MET A 101 -13.78 -6.17 -3.10
C MET A 101 -12.29 -6.10 -2.80
N ILE A 102 -11.71 -4.89 -2.77
CA ILE A 102 -10.26 -4.68 -2.69
C ILE A 102 -9.82 -4.40 -1.26
N GLN A 103 -10.38 -3.36 -0.63
CA GLN A 103 -9.94 -2.88 0.70
C GLN A 103 -10.24 -3.86 1.83
N VAL A 104 -11.25 -4.72 1.66
CA VAL A 104 -11.59 -5.79 2.62
C VAL A 104 -11.16 -7.16 2.10
N GLY A 105 -11.28 -7.43 0.79
CA GLY A 105 -10.88 -8.71 0.20
C GLY A 105 -9.39 -9.02 0.38
N LEU A 106 -8.51 -8.05 0.14
CA LEU A 106 -7.06 -8.22 0.30
C LEU A 106 -6.64 -8.49 1.76
N PRO A 107 -7.09 -7.72 2.78
CA PRO A 107 -6.81 -8.04 4.18
C PRO A 107 -7.22 -9.46 4.59
N LYS A 108 -8.42 -9.88 4.22
CA LYS A 108 -8.89 -11.27 4.45
C LYS A 108 -7.93 -12.27 3.84
N GLY A 109 -7.56 -12.06 2.57
CA GLY A 109 -6.59 -12.90 1.87
C GLY A 109 -5.25 -12.98 2.58
N ASN A 110 -4.74 -11.88 3.14
CA ASN A 110 -3.47 -11.87 3.89
C ASN A 110 -3.53 -12.76 5.12
N PHE A 111 -4.61 -12.71 5.92
CA PHE A 111 -4.76 -13.58 7.08
C PHE A 111 -4.91 -15.04 6.68
N ALA A 112 -5.69 -15.34 5.63
CA ALA A 112 -5.86 -16.71 5.13
C ALA A 112 -4.54 -17.30 4.60
N ILE A 113 -3.77 -16.54 3.83
CA ILE A 113 -2.47 -16.97 3.31
C ILE A 113 -1.48 -17.20 4.46
N ALA A 114 -1.38 -16.26 5.40
CA ALA A 114 -0.48 -16.38 6.54
C ALA A 114 -0.81 -17.60 7.40
N ALA A 115 -2.09 -17.87 7.66
CA ALA A 115 -2.54 -19.08 8.36
C ALA A 115 -2.23 -20.35 7.56
N GLY A 116 -2.50 -20.33 6.24
CA GLY A 116 -2.25 -21.48 5.36
C GLY A 116 -0.77 -21.84 5.26
N LEU A 117 0.12 -20.85 5.23
CA LEU A 117 1.57 -21.08 5.21
C LEU A 117 2.04 -21.88 6.43
N LEU A 118 1.45 -21.68 7.60
CA LEU A 118 1.86 -22.38 8.81
C LEU A 118 1.65 -23.89 8.74
N SER A 119 0.80 -24.37 7.84
CA SER A 119 0.61 -25.81 7.62
C SER A 119 1.73 -26.48 6.81
N THR A 120 2.41 -25.72 5.95
CA THR A 120 3.39 -26.24 4.99
C THR A 120 4.80 -25.69 5.18
N TYR A 121 4.92 -24.55 5.87
CA TYR A 121 6.22 -23.90 6.05
C TYR A 121 7.05 -24.61 7.11
N GLU A 122 8.29 -24.96 6.74
CA GLU A 122 9.27 -25.56 7.64
C GLU A 122 10.20 -24.49 8.19
N PHE A 123 10.09 -24.27 9.52
CA PHE A 123 10.95 -23.30 10.23
C PHE A 123 12.37 -23.84 10.51
N GLU A 124 12.60 -25.12 10.25
CA GLU A 124 13.89 -25.78 10.43
C GLU A 124 14.34 -26.47 9.12
N GLN A 125 15.64 -26.39 8.85
CA GLN A 125 16.25 -27.02 7.66
C GLN A 125 17.62 -27.57 7.99
N GLN A 126 17.86 -28.85 7.71
CA GLN A 126 19.18 -29.45 7.84
C GLN A 126 20.06 -29.11 6.64
N ILE A 127 21.23 -28.52 6.87
CA ILE A 127 22.24 -28.19 5.86
C ILE A 127 23.59 -28.77 6.30
N GLY A 128 24.00 -29.92 5.74
CA GLY A 128 25.17 -30.63 6.21
C GLY A 128 25.09 -31.01 7.67
N ASN A 129 26.06 -30.57 8.48
CA ASN A 129 26.06 -30.75 9.93
C ASN A 129 25.38 -29.60 10.72
N SER A 130 24.64 -28.73 10.03
CA SER A 130 24.00 -27.59 10.69
C SER A 130 22.49 -27.69 10.59
N LEU A 131 21.80 -27.51 11.72
CA LEU A 131 20.36 -27.23 11.75
C LEU A 131 20.16 -25.71 11.68
N VAL A 132 19.58 -25.25 10.57
CA VAL A 132 19.22 -23.84 10.37
C VAL A 132 17.77 -23.65 10.82
N VAL A 133 17.55 -22.75 11.78
CA VAL A 133 16.25 -22.46 12.36
C VAL A 133 15.86 -21.02 12.06
N ARG A 134 14.58 -20.81 11.70
CA ARG A 134 13.96 -19.50 11.59
C ARG A 134 13.12 -19.21 12.82
N GLU A 135 13.51 -18.21 13.58
CA GLU A 135 12.88 -17.81 14.83
C GLU A 135 12.18 -16.44 14.68
N PRO A 136 11.11 -16.15 15.43
CA PRO A 136 10.51 -14.82 15.40
C PRO A 136 11.49 -13.76 15.93
N LEU A 137 11.50 -12.58 15.30
CA LEU A 137 12.37 -11.46 15.64
C LEU A 137 12.11 -10.89 17.05
N GLY A 138 10.83 -10.80 17.46
CA GLY A 138 10.44 -10.19 18.71
C GLY A 138 9.25 -9.24 18.57
N VAL A 139 9.45 -7.96 18.88
CA VAL A 139 8.45 -6.91 18.75
C VAL A 139 8.60 -6.20 17.39
N VAL A 140 7.55 -6.17 16.60
CA VAL A 140 7.52 -5.50 15.30
C VAL A 140 6.70 -4.21 15.39
N GLY A 141 7.33 -3.08 15.08
CA GLY A 141 6.65 -1.80 14.89
C GLY A 141 6.11 -1.70 13.45
N CYS A 142 4.79 -1.62 13.30
CA CYS A 142 4.13 -1.51 12.00
C CYS A 142 3.58 -0.09 11.82
N ILE A 143 4.11 0.67 10.86
CA ILE A 143 3.69 2.03 10.56
C ILE A 143 3.08 2.03 9.15
N THR A 144 1.78 2.37 9.02
CA THR A 144 1.03 2.15 7.79
C THR A 144 0.42 3.42 7.22
N PRO A 145 0.24 3.49 5.88
CA PRO A 145 -0.33 4.61 5.18
C PRO A 145 -1.86 4.59 5.17
N TRP A 146 -2.45 5.54 4.46
CA TRP A 146 -3.89 5.77 4.38
C TRP A 146 -4.57 5.22 3.11
N ASN A 147 -3.83 4.87 2.05
CA ASN A 147 -4.41 4.59 0.73
C ASN A 147 -5.09 3.21 0.60
N TYR A 148 -4.50 2.19 1.21
CA TYR A 148 -5.08 0.85 1.41
C TYR A 148 -4.95 0.50 2.90
N PRO A 149 -5.63 1.25 3.80
CA PRO A 149 -5.24 1.31 5.20
C PRO A 149 -5.29 -0.04 5.90
N LEU A 150 -6.39 -0.78 5.77
CA LEU A 150 -6.53 -2.09 6.39
C LEU A 150 -5.63 -3.15 5.72
N HIS A 151 -5.48 -3.08 4.38
CA HIS A 151 -4.61 -4.02 3.67
C HIS A 151 -3.15 -3.89 4.11
N GLN A 152 -2.66 -2.66 4.24
CA GLN A 152 -1.29 -2.40 4.66
C GLN A 152 -1.03 -2.82 6.12
N ILE A 153 -2.02 -2.74 6.99
CA ILE A 153 -1.93 -3.30 8.34
C ILE A 153 -1.88 -4.83 8.27
N ALA A 154 -2.84 -5.46 7.59
CA ALA A 154 -2.95 -6.91 7.50
C ALA A 154 -1.71 -7.56 6.84
N LEU A 155 -1.16 -6.93 5.80
CA LEU A 155 0.02 -7.41 5.07
C LEU A 155 1.28 -7.48 5.96
N LYS A 156 1.31 -6.68 7.04
CA LYS A 156 2.39 -6.68 8.04
C LYS A 156 2.08 -7.58 9.22
N ILE A 157 0.91 -7.41 9.84
CA ILE A 157 0.63 -8.10 11.11
C ILE A 157 0.30 -9.59 10.92
N ALA A 158 -0.32 -9.99 9.81
CA ALA A 158 -0.66 -11.40 9.61
C ALA A 158 0.60 -12.28 9.52
N PRO A 159 1.60 -12.00 8.65
CA PRO A 159 2.83 -12.78 8.62
C PRO A 159 3.69 -12.59 9.89
N ALA A 160 3.72 -11.40 10.51
CA ALA A 160 4.45 -11.19 11.76
C ALA A 160 3.90 -12.06 12.89
N MET A 161 2.58 -12.08 13.08
CA MET A 161 1.90 -12.92 14.08
C MET A 161 2.02 -14.41 13.73
N ALA A 162 1.94 -14.78 12.45
CA ALA A 162 2.17 -16.14 11.98
C ALA A 162 3.57 -16.64 12.34
N ALA A 163 4.60 -15.82 12.12
CA ALA A 163 5.99 -16.14 12.50
C ALA A 163 6.19 -16.24 14.02
N GLY A 164 5.28 -15.69 14.85
CA GLY A 164 5.35 -15.73 16.30
C GLY A 164 5.81 -14.39 16.93
N ASN A 165 5.81 -13.30 16.17
CA ASN A 165 6.10 -11.97 16.69
C ASN A 165 4.89 -11.32 17.35
N THR A 166 5.14 -10.33 18.20
CA THR A 166 4.13 -9.40 18.71
C THR A 166 4.24 -8.06 17.98
N VAL A 167 3.14 -7.31 17.90
CA VAL A 167 3.08 -6.13 17.05
C VAL A 167 2.60 -4.89 17.77
N VAL A 168 3.18 -3.74 17.41
CA VAL A 168 2.72 -2.40 17.75
C VAL A 168 2.37 -1.67 16.45
N VAL A 169 1.10 -1.36 16.24
CA VAL A 169 0.59 -0.79 15.00
C VAL A 169 0.28 0.70 15.18
N LYS A 170 0.82 1.52 14.29
CA LYS A 170 0.43 2.91 14.11
C LYS A 170 -0.21 3.08 12.72
N PRO A 171 -1.54 3.16 12.62
CA PRO A 171 -2.21 3.47 11.37
C PRO A 171 -2.00 4.93 10.99
N SER A 172 -2.25 5.29 9.74
CA SER A 172 -2.34 6.70 9.37
C SER A 172 -3.45 7.39 10.14
N GLU A 173 -3.18 8.60 10.61
CA GLU A 173 -4.17 9.46 11.26
C GLU A 173 -5.27 9.95 10.31
N VAL A 174 -5.04 9.84 9.00
CA VAL A 174 -5.99 10.28 7.97
C VAL A 174 -7.10 9.27 7.71
N ALA A 175 -6.81 7.97 7.86
CA ALA A 175 -7.79 6.90 7.65
C ALA A 175 -7.65 5.81 8.72
N PRO A 176 -7.95 6.10 10.00
CA PRO A 176 -7.69 5.21 11.12
C PRO A 176 -8.86 4.30 11.51
N ILE A 177 -10.12 4.59 11.11
CA ILE A 177 -11.32 3.91 11.64
C ILE A 177 -11.25 2.41 11.41
N ASN A 178 -10.79 1.98 10.25
CA ASN A 178 -10.61 0.55 9.92
C ASN A 178 -9.64 -0.17 10.88
N ALA A 179 -8.65 0.52 11.45
CA ALA A 179 -7.73 -0.05 12.43
C ALA A 179 -8.38 -0.25 13.79
N PHE A 180 -9.31 0.62 14.20
CA PHE A 180 -10.13 0.41 15.40
C PHE A 180 -11.05 -0.78 15.24
N ILE A 181 -11.73 -0.90 14.08
CA ILE A 181 -12.57 -2.06 13.76
C ILE A 181 -11.74 -3.36 13.80
N LEU A 182 -10.53 -3.35 13.23
CA LEU A 182 -9.62 -4.49 13.30
C LEU A 182 -9.23 -4.83 14.74
N ALA A 183 -8.94 -3.84 15.59
CA ALA A 183 -8.60 -4.08 16.99
C ALA A 183 -9.77 -4.72 17.77
N GLU A 184 -11.02 -4.31 17.48
CA GLU A 184 -12.22 -4.98 18.03
C GLU A 184 -12.34 -6.42 17.56
N ILE A 185 -12.11 -6.69 16.27
CA ILE A 185 -12.12 -8.05 15.71
C ILE A 185 -11.06 -8.92 16.40
N ILE A 186 -9.83 -8.40 16.57
CA ILE A 186 -8.73 -9.11 17.24
C ILE A 186 -9.07 -9.39 18.70
N HIS A 187 -9.72 -8.45 19.39
CA HIS A 187 -10.21 -8.63 20.75
C HIS A 187 -11.23 -9.76 20.84
N VAL A 188 -12.24 -9.76 19.97
CA VAL A 188 -13.28 -10.80 19.92
C VAL A 188 -12.71 -12.16 19.51
N ALA A 189 -11.70 -12.18 18.62
CA ALA A 189 -10.99 -13.40 18.23
C ALA A 189 -10.22 -14.05 19.41
N GLY A 190 -10.09 -13.35 20.53
CA GLY A 190 -9.44 -13.83 21.74
C GLY A 190 -7.91 -13.91 21.61
N VAL A 191 -7.30 -13.12 20.76
CA VAL A 191 -5.82 -13.01 20.65
C VAL A 191 -5.27 -12.62 22.02
N PRO A 192 -4.23 -13.31 22.53
CA PRO A 192 -3.68 -13.03 23.87
C PRO A 192 -3.27 -11.56 24.04
N ALA A 193 -3.50 -11.05 25.26
CA ALA A 193 -3.16 -9.67 25.62
C ALA A 193 -1.69 -9.35 25.32
N GLY A 194 -1.44 -8.19 24.71
CA GLY A 194 -0.10 -7.73 24.34
C GLY A 194 0.43 -8.23 22.99
N VAL A 195 -0.17 -9.26 22.35
CA VAL A 195 0.26 -9.75 21.03
C VAL A 195 0.01 -8.70 19.96
N PHE A 196 -1.11 -8.00 20.03
CA PHE A 196 -1.47 -6.87 19.16
C PHE A 196 -1.73 -5.62 19.98
N ASN A 197 -1.14 -4.50 19.58
CA ASN A 197 -1.30 -3.21 20.23
C ASN A 197 -1.51 -2.12 19.16
N LEU A 198 -2.50 -1.25 19.35
CA LEU A 198 -2.84 -0.15 18.44
C LEU A 198 -2.59 1.19 19.14
N VAL A 199 -1.71 2.00 18.57
CA VAL A 199 -1.40 3.36 19.03
C VAL A 199 -1.68 4.34 17.89
N THR A 200 -2.48 5.38 18.16
CA THR A 200 -2.76 6.47 17.21
C THR A 200 -1.87 7.68 17.47
N GLY A 201 -1.84 8.62 16.55
CA GLY A 201 -1.06 9.86 16.62
C GLY A 201 -0.34 10.18 15.31
N ILE A 202 0.26 11.36 15.23
CA ILE A 202 0.94 11.80 14.02
C ILE A 202 2.26 11.08 13.78
N GLY A 203 2.62 10.89 12.50
CA GLY A 203 3.83 10.19 12.09
C GLY A 203 5.12 10.68 12.76
N PRO A 204 5.39 12.02 12.77
CA PRO A 204 6.60 12.60 13.38
C PRO A 204 6.74 12.39 14.90
N VAL A 205 5.67 12.06 15.61
CA VAL A 205 5.71 11.79 17.07
C VAL A 205 5.66 10.29 17.33
N VAL A 206 4.54 9.64 17.03
CA VAL A 206 4.32 8.23 17.37
C VAL A 206 5.09 7.29 16.44
N GLY A 207 5.13 7.60 15.14
CA GLY A 207 5.91 6.82 14.17
C GLY A 207 7.40 6.86 14.45
N GLU A 208 7.94 8.05 14.74
CA GLU A 208 9.36 8.21 15.12
C GLU A 208 9.67 7.52 16.44
N ALA A 209 8.78 7.63 17.45
CA ALA A 209 8.94 6.94 18.72
C ALA A 209 9.02 5.41 18.53
N ILE A 210 8.18 4.80 17.68
CA ILE A 210 8.25 3.38 17.35
C ILE A 210 9.60 3.03 16.70
N ALA A 211 10.03 3.82 15.70
CA ALA A 211 11.28 3.58 15.00
C ALA A 211 12.51 3.68 15.91
N ALA A 212 12.50 4.63 16.86
CA ALA A 212 13.59 4.86 17.81
C ALA A 212 13.58 3.89 19.01
N HIS A 213 12.42 3.28 19.36
CA HIS A 213 12.25 2.59 20.63
C HIS A 213 13.18 1.36 20.78
N PRO A 214 14.05 1.26 21.78
CA PRO A 214 15.03 0.17 21.90
C PRO A 214 14.39 -1.21 22.10
N GLY A 215 13.14 -1.26 22.55
CA GLY A 215 12.36 -2.48 22.71
C GLY A 215 11.64 -2.94 21.43
N VAL A 216 11.81 -2.30 20.29
CA VAL A 216 11.33 -2.73 18.97
C VAL A 216 12.48 -3.36 18.22
N ASP A 217 12.32 -4.59 17.72
CA ASP A 217 13.36 -5.35 17.01
C ASP A 217 13.36 -5.09 15.51
N MET A 218 12.18 -4.87 14.95
CA MET A 218 11.98 -4.60 13.53
C MET A 218 10.98 -3.46 13.32
N VAL A 219 11.22 -2.62 12.31
CA VAL A 219 10.23 -1.65 11.83
C VAL A 219 9.80 -2.03 10.42
N SER A 220 8.51 -2.30 10.24
CA SER A 220 7.87 -2.45 8.93
C SER A 220 7.06 -1.19 8.60
N PHE A 221 7.52 -0.45 7.60
CA PHE A 221 6.98 0.84 7.21
C PHE A 221 6.46 0.82 5.77
N THR A 222 5.27 1.37 5.55
CA THR A 222 4.78 1.74 4.21
C THR A 222 4.39 3.20 4.19
N GLY A 223 4.86 3.94 3.19
CA GLY A 223 4.55 5.37 3.03
C GLY A 223 5.45 6.09 2.04
N SER A 224 5.62 7.41 2.20
CA SER A 224 6.45 8.19 1.29
C SER A 224 7.93 7.85 1.42
N THR A 225 8.67 7.95 0.30
CA THR A 225 10.13 7.73 0.27
C THR A 225 10.87 8.61 1.28
N ARG A 226 10.44 9.86 1.45
CA ARG A 226 11.02 10.78 2.45
C ARG A 226 10.87 10.25 3.88
N ALA A 227 9.67 9.78 4.25
CA ALA A 227 9.40 9.25 5.58
C ALA A 227 10.12 7.91 5.80
N GLY A 228 10.16 7.02 4.80
CA GLY A 228 10.89 5.75 4.88
C GLY A 228 12.38 5.92 5.08
N LYS A 229 13.01 6.89 4.40
CA LYS A 229 14.41 7.25 4.64
C LYS A 229 14.65 7.69 6.10
N ARG A 230 13.72 8.49 6.68
CA ARG A 230 13.81 8.90 8.08
C ARG A 230 13.68 7.72 9.03
N VAL A 231 12.71 6.83 8.80
CA VAL A 231 12.53 5.59 9.59
C VAL A 231 13.80 4.75 9.55
N ALA A 232 14.39 4.53 8.38
CA ALA A 232 15.62 3.75 8.26
C ALA A 232 16.79 4.36 9.04
N VAL A 233 16.98 5.68 8.96
CA VAL A 233 18.03 6.38 9.72
C VAL A 233 17.85 6.22 11.23
N VAL A 234 16.63 6.41 11.73
CA VAL A 234 16.32 6.28 13.16
C VAL A 234 16.48 4.84 13.65
N ALA A 235 16.00 3.89 12.87
CA ALA A 235 16.09 2.46 13.22
C ALA A 235 17.55 1.96 13.25
N ALA A 236 18.42 2.52 12.38
CA ALA A 236 19.84 2.14 12.29
C ALA A 236 20.64 2.42 13.59
N GLU A 237 20.22 3.39 14.41
CA GLU A 237 20.87 3.68 15.70
C GLU A 237 20.83 2.48 16.66
N ASN A 238 19.84 1.59 16.51
CA ASN A 238 19.70 0.38 17.31
C ASN A 238 19.90 -0.90 16.47
N VAL A 239 20.45 -0.80 15.25
CA VAL A 239 20.70 -1.93 14.32
C VAL A 239 19.45 -2.77 14.07
N LYS A 240 18.28 -2.15 14.02
CA LYS A 240 17.01 -2.86 13.80
C LYS A 240 16.89 -3.36 12.37
N LYS A 241 16.20 -4.47 12.18
CA LYS A 241 15.71 -4.87 10.87
C LYS A 241 14.67 -3.85 10.39
N VAL A 242 14.74 -3.48 9.11
CA VAL A 242 13.81 -2.52 8.50
C VAL A 242 13.28 -3.09 7.20
N SER A 243 11.95 -3.13 7.06
CA SER A 243 11.26 -3.38 5.80
C SER A 243 10.54 -2.11 5.38
N LEU A 244 10.76 -1.66 4.15
CA LEU A 244 10.24 -0.41 3.62
C LEU A 244 9.48 -0.66 2.33
N GLU A 245 8.23 -0.25 2.28
CA GLU A 245 7.41 -0.17 1.09
C GLU A 245 7.13 1.31 0.80
N LEU A 246 7.66 1.82 -0.33
CA LEU A 246 7.71 3.25 -0.60
C LEU A 246 7.02 3.59 -1.94
N GLY A 247 7.27 4.79 -2.45
CA GLY A 247 6.63 5.29 -3.67
C GLY A 247 7.04 4.56 -4.95
N GLY A 248 6.33 4.86 -6.00
CA GLY A 248 6.57 4.32 -7.34
C GLY A 248 6.28 5.33 -8.46
N LYS A 249 6.89 5.09 -9.61
CA LYS A 249 6.59 5.78 -10.89
C LYS A 249 6.56 4.75 -12.01
N SER A 250 5.65 3.82 -11.88
CA SER A 250 5.65 2.55 -12.60
C SER A 250 5.35 2.73 -14.10
N PRO A 251 6.16 2.14 -14.99
CA PRO A 251 5.92 2.15 -16.43
C PRO A 251 4.91 1.08 -16.85
N ASN A 252 4.09 1.39 -17.84
CA ASN A 252 3.30 0.46 -18.64
C ASN A 252 3.86 0.47 -20.06
N LEU A 253 4.68 -0.50 -20.42
CA LEU A 253 5.34 -0.59 -21.71
C LEU A 253 4.51 -1.41 -22.66
N ILE A 254 4.03 -0.79 -23.74
CA ILE A 254 3.20 -1.42 -24.78
C ILE A 254 4.07 -1.59 -26.02
N LEU A 255 4.38 -2.86 -26.38
CA LEU A 255 5.24 -3.20 -27.51
C LEU A 255 4.54 -2.94 -28.86
N ASP A 256 5.33 -2.77 -29.92
CA ASP A 256 4.84 -2.44 -31.26
C ASP A 256 4.29 -3.64 -32.06
N ASP A 257 4.43 -4.85 -31.50
CA ASP A 257 3.99 -6.11 -32.11
C ASP A 257 2.50 -6.43 -31.93
N LEU A 258 1.75 -5.60 -31.18
CA LEU A 258 0.33 -5.78 -30.95
C LEU A 258 -0.50 -5.36 -32.18
N ASP A 259 -1.52 -6.14 -32.52
CA ASP A 259 -2.57 -5.70 -33.45
C ASP A 259 -3.41 -4.55 -32.85
N GLU A 260 -4.32 -3.98 -33.62
CA GLU A 260 -5.13 -2.85 -33.17
C GLU A 260 -5.98 -3.17 -31.95
N ALA A 261 -6.58 -4.36 -31.87
CA ALA A 261 -7.42 -4.78 -30.76
C ALA A 261 -6.59 -5.02 -29.49
N GLY A 262 -5.44 -5.66 -29.60
CA GLY A 262 -4.48 -5.87 -28.51
C GLY A 262 -3.95 -4.54 -27.97
N PHE A 263 -3.60 -3.62 -28.87
CA PHE A 263 -3.14 -2.29 -28.48
C PHE A 263 -4.23 -1.49 -27.74
N ALA A 264 -5.45 -1.47 -28.27
CA ALA A 264 -6.56 -0.79 -27.60
C ALA A 264 -6.86 -1.38 -26.22
N LYS A 265 -6.78 -2.71 -26.07
CA LYS A 265 -6.89 -3.39 -24.78
C LYS A 265 -5.78 -2.97 -23.80
N ALA A 266 -4.52 -2.94 -24.28
CA ALA A 266 -3.36 -2.58 -23.45
C ALA A 266 -3.43 -1.13 -22.94
N VAL A 267 -3.79 -0.18 -23.83
CA VAL A 267 -3.98 1.23 -23.46
C VAL A 267 -5.13 1.39 -22.46
N GLY A 268 -6.30 0.80 -22.75
CA GLY A 268 -7.47 0.88 -21.86
C GLY A 268 -7.23 0.27 -20.49
N ALA A 269 -6.55 -0.88 -20.41
CA ALA A 269 -6.16 -1.51 -19.17
C ALA A 269 -5.16 -0.63 -18.39
N GLY A 270 -4.21 -0.01 -19.07
CA GLY A 270 -3.24 0.91 -18.48
C GLY A 270 -3.90 2.12 -17.83
N VAL A 271 -4.93 2.72 -18.48
CA VAL A 271 -5.75 3.78 -17.88
C VAL A 271 -6.40 3.29 -16.57
N GLY A 272 -7.01 2.10 -16.59
CA GLY A 272 -7.63 1.51 -15.39
C GLY A 272 -6.65 1.28 -14.25
N LYS A 273 -5.44 0.80 -14.56
CA LYS A 273 -4.37 0.58 -13.57
C LYS A 273 -3.83 1.90 -13.00
N CYS A 274 -3.76 2.95 -13.81
CA CYS A 274 -3.35 4.28 -13.35
C CYS A 274 -4.40 4.93 -12.45
N PHE A 275 -5.69 4.77 -12.77
CA PHE A 275 -6.78 5.47 -12.08
C PHE A 275 -7.38 4.68 -10.90
N ALA A 276 -6.97 3.44 -10.67
CA ALA A 276 -7.43 2.66 -9.51
C ALA A 276 -7.24 3.46 -8.21
N ASN A 277 -8.26 3.45 -7.33
CA ASN A 277 -8.30 4.23 -6.08
C ASN A 277 -8.01 5.73 -6.31
N SER A 278 -8.54 6.31 -7.38
CA SER A 278 -8.26 7.69 -7.79
C SER A 278 -6.77 7.99 -7.95
N GLY A 279 -5.98 6.99 -8.40
CA GLY A 279 -4.53 7.07 -8.58
C GLY A 279 -3.73 7.02 -7.29
N GLN A 280 -4.35 6.81 -6.13
CA GLN A 280 -3.72 6.75 -4.81
C GLN A 280 -3.15 5.36 -4.53
N THR A 281 -2.35 4.85 -5.47
CA THR A 281 -1.81 3.49 -5.47
C THR A 281 -0.31 3.53 -5.78
N CYS A 282 0.51 3.01 -4.88
CA CYS A 282 1.97 3.02 -5.03
C CYS A 282 2.47 2.28 -6.29
N SER A 283 1.76 1.22 -6.71
CA SER A 283 2.06 0.43 -7.91
C SER A 283 1.32 0.90 -9.15
N ALA A 284 0.62 2.05 -9.14
CA ALA A 284 -0.11 2.58 -10.28
C ALA A 284 0.80 2.77 -11.50
N LEU A 285 0.37 2.27 -12.67
CA LEU A 285 1.12 2.37 -13.93
C LEU A 285 0.94 3.76 -14.54
N THR A 286 1.61 4.76 -13.98
CA THR A 286 1.41 6.18 -14.28
C THR A 286 2.18 6.71 -15.48
N ARG A 287 3.16 5.95 -16.00
CA ARG A 287 3.89 6.25 -17.23
C ARG A 287 3.54 5.20 -18.30
N MET A 288 2.77 5.58 -19.30
CA MET A 288 2.43 4.70 -20.43
C MET A 288 3.38 4.96 -21.59
N LEU A 289 4.19 3.96 -21.94
CA LEU A 289 5.16 4.01 -23.02
C LEU A 289 4.58 3.35 -24.26
N VAL A 290 4.50 4.08 -25.37
CA VAL A 290 3.89 3.62 -26.62
C VAL A 290 4.81 3.88 -27.82
N PRO A 291 4.77 3.06 -28.88
CA PRO A 291 5.48 3.35 -30.12
C PRO A 291 5.07 4.73 -30.66
N ARG A 292 6.04 5.54 -31.11
CA ARG A 292 5.77 6.89 -31.65
C ARG A 292 4.78 6.86 -32.80
N SER A 293 4.85 5.86 -33.65
CA SER A 293 3.90 5.65 -34.76
C SER A 293 2.44 5.50 -34.33
N ARG A 294 2.22 5.10 -33.07
CA ARG A 294 0.89 4.82 -32.50
C ARG A 294 0.46 5.85 -31.43
N LEU A 295 1.23 6.93 -31.21
CA LEU A 295 0.96 7.92 -30.18
C LEU A 295 -0.44 8.53 -30.26
N ALA A 296 -0.84 9.02 -31.47
CA ALA A 296 -2.16 9.62 -31.66
C ALA A 296 -3.31 8.63 -31.41
N ALA A 297 -3.14 7.35 -31.76
CA ALA A 297 -4.11 6.31 -31.45
C ALA A 297 -4.18 6.06 -29.93
N ALA A 298 -3.02 6.03 -29.23
CA ALA A 298 -2.97 5.87 -27.78
C ALA A 298 -3.70 7.01 -27.06
N GLU A 299 -3.51 8.26 -27.47
CA GLU A 299 -4.20 9.44 -26.92
C GLU A 299 -5.72 9.32 -27.03
N GLN A 300 -6.21 8.96 -28.23
CA GLN A 300 -7.65 8.80 -28.47
C GLN A 300 -8.25 7.66 -27.63
N ILE A 301 -7.58 6.50 -27.61
CA ILE A 301 -8.05 5.34 -26.86
C ILE A 301 -8.00 5.62 -25.35
N ALA A 302 -6.94 6.25 -24.87
CA ALA A 302 -6.78 6.60 -23.46
C ALA A 302 -7.85 7.60 -23.01
N ALA A 303 -8.13 8.65 -23.80
CA ALA A 303 -9.20 9.61 -23.52
C ALA A 303 -10.58 8.92 -23.48
N ALA A 304 -10.88 8.07 -24.46
CA ALA A 304 -12.14 7.31 -24.52
C ALA A 304 -12.28 6.32 -23.35
N ALA A 305 -11.18 5.72 -22.88
CA ALA A 305 -11.16 4.85 -21.71
C ALA A 305 -11.37 5.66 -20.43
N ALA A 306 -10.68 6.80 -20.28
CA ALA A 306 -10.75 7.68 -19.14
C ALA A 306 -12.14 8.32 -18.96
N ALA A 307 -12.84 8.64 -20.03
CA ALA A 307 -14.21 9.15 -20.00
C ALA A 307 -15.22 8.21 -19.30
N LYS A 308 -14.88 6.94 -19.14
CA LYS A 308 -15.70 5.96 -18.41
C LYS A 308 -15.47 6.00 -16.89
N PHE A 309 -14.47 6.73 -16.42
CA PHE A 309 -14.17 6.90 -15.00
C PHE A 309 -14.91 8.13 -14.47
N THR A 310 -16.22 7.95 -14.25
CA THR A 310 -17.07 9.00 -13.65
C THR A 310 -16.60 9.33 -12.24
N THR A 311 -16.32 10.60 -11.97
CA THR A 311 -15.95 11.09 -10.65
C THR A 311 -17.20 11.48 -9.88
N GLY A 312 -17.33 11.04 -8.62
CA GLY A 312 -18.51 11.34 -7.80
C GLY A 312 -18.46 10.75 -6.40
N ASP A 313 -19.60 10.78 -5.71
CA ASP A 313 -19.78 10.25 -4.36
C ASP A 313 -19.38 8.76 -4.33
N PRO A 314 -18.52 8.32 -3.40
CA PRO A 314 -18.14 6.92 -3.22
C PRO A 314 -19.31 5.95 -2.96
N PHE A 315 -20.45 6.47 -2.51
CA PHE A 315 -21.66 5.68 -2.27
C PHE A 315 -22.63 5.64 -3.46
N ASP A 316 -22.36 6.42 -4.51
CA ASP A 316 -23.11 6.31 -5.77
C ASP A 316 -22.52 5.15 -6.61
N ALA A 317 -23.37 4.21 -6.99
CA ALA A 317 -23.00 3.06 -7.82
C ALA A 317 -22.49 3.45 -9.23
N ALA A 318 -22.82 4.65 -9.70
CA ALA A 318 -22.33 5.21 -10.97
C ALA A 318 -20.90 5.74 -10.87
N SER A 319 -20.41 6.04 -9.67
CA SER A 319 -19.07 6.55 -9.46
C SER A 319 -18.01 5.46 -9.66
N ARG A 320 -17.01 5.77 -10.47
CA ARG A 320 -15.83 4.93 -10.69
C ARG A 320 -14.58 5.48 -10.01
N LEU A 321 -14.54 6.81 -9.82
CA LEU A 321 -13.54 7.53 -9.05
C LEU A 321 -14.24 8.31 -7.94
N GLY A 322 -13.74 8.17 -6.73
CA GLY A 322 -14.13 9.04 -5.63
C GLY A 322 -13.14 10.20 -5.44
N PRO A 323 -13.29 10.96 -4.35
CA PRO A 323 -12.36 12.02 -3.99
C PRO A 323 -10.96 11.46 -3.64
N LEU A 324 -9.99 12.34 -3.55
CA LEU A 324 -8.74 12.06 -2.86
C LEU A 324 -8.94 12.10 -1.34
N VAL A 325 -7.98 11.56 -0.61
CA VAL A 325 -8.11 11.38 0.84
C VAL A 325 -8.22 12.68 1.65
N SER A 326 -7.66 13.79 1.15
CA SER A 326 -7.58 15.06 1.90
C SER A 326 -7.40 16.27 0.98
N ALA A 327 -7.66 17.47 1.51
CA ALA A 327 -7.39 18.74 0.83
C ALA A 327 -5.91 18.88 0.46
N VAL A 328 -5.00 18.50 1.36
CA VAL A 328 -3.55 18.54 1.11
C VAL A 328 -3.17 17.69 -0.10
N GLN A 329 -3.73 16.48 -0.21
CA GLN A 329 -3.46 15.59 -1.35
C GLN A 329 -4.10 16.12 -2.63
N ARG A 330 -5.33 16.61 -2.59
CA ARG A 330 -6.01 17.26 -3.71
C ARG A 330 -5.17 18.42 -4.27
N ASP A 331 -4.74 19.32 -3.41
CA ASP A 331 -4.01 20.52 -3.81
C ASP A 331 -2.61 20.16 -4.37
N ARG A 332 -1.95 19.16 -3.79
CA ARG A 332 -0.71 18.60 -4.32
C ARG A 332 -0.89 18.04 -5.73
N VAL A 333 -1.91 17.24 -5.96
CA VAL A 333 -2.17 16.62 -7.27
C VAL A 333 -2.50 17.70 -8.32
N ARG A 334 -3.35 18.65 -7.96
CA ARG A 334 -3.67 19.79 -8.85
C ARG A 334 -2.46 20.64 -9.16
N GLY A 335 -1.57 20.84 -8.19
CA GLY A 335 -0.28 21.50 -8.40
C GLY A 335 0.59 20.78 -9.42
N PHE A 336 0.71 19.46 -9.35
CA PHE A 336 1.45 18.68 -10.36
C PHE A 336 0.81 18.72 -11.74
N ILE A 337 -0.53 18.70 -11.82
CA ILE A 337 -1.24 18.87 -13.09
C ILE A 337 -0.91 20.23 -13.71
N GLN A 338 -0.94 21.30 -12.92
CA GLN A 338 -0.58 22.63 -13.39
C GLN A 338 0.89 22.70 -13.83
N THR A 339 1.80 22.11 -13.05
CA THR A 339 3.23 22.01 -13.42
C THR A 339 3.42 21.32 -14.78
N GLY A 340 2.71 20.21 -15.03
CA GLY A 340 2.78 19.52 -16.33
C GLY A 340 2.31 20.39 -17.50
N ILE A 341 1.26 21.21 -17.29
CA ILE A 341 0.79 22.19 -18.29
C ILE A 341 1.86 23.27 -18.51
N ASP A 342 2.42 23.83 -17.45
CA ASP A 342 3.41 24.92 -17.49
C ASP A 342 4.73 24.46 -18.12
N GLU A 343 5.11 23.19 -17.93
CA GLU A 343 6.28 22.56 -18.55
C GLU A 343 6.06 22.18 -20.04
N GLY A 344 4.84 22.37 -20.57
CA GLY A 344 4.53 22.19 -21.99
C GLY A 344 4.09 20.77 -22.38
N ALA A 345 3.72 19.92 -21.43
CA ALA A 345 3.08 18.64 -21.75
C ALA A 345 1.71 18.89 -22.41
N THR A 346 1.35 18.06 -23.39
CA THR A 346 0.04 18.16 -24.06
C THR A 346 -1.05 17.62 -23.15
N LEU A 347 -1.97 18.48 -22.71
CA LEU A 347 -3.15 18.05 -21.95
C LEU A 347 -4.16 17.41 -22.91
N VAL A 348 -4.31 16.09 -22.83
CA VAL A 348 -5.26 15.32 -23.66
C VAL A 348 -6.65 15.33 -23.06
N MET A 349 -6.74 15.24 -21.72
CA MET A 349 -8.01 15.21 -20.99
C MET A 349 -7.81 15.68 -19.54
N GLY A 350 -8.87 16.20 -18.92
CA GLY A 350 -8.91 16.60 -17.52
C GLY A 350 -8.31 17.98 -17.28
N GLY A 351 -7.46 18.11 -16.26
CA GLY A 351 -6.81 19.37 -15.87
C GLY A 351 -6.94 19.69 -14.39
N ALA A 352 -6.40 20.85 -13.99
CA ALA A 352 -6.32 21.27 -12.60
C ALA A 352 -7.64 21.88 -12.04
N ALA A 353 -8.66 22.10 -12.87
CA ALA A 353 -9.93 22.67 -12.42
C ALA A 353 -10.72 21.71 -11.53
N VAL A 354 -11.61 22.26 -10.71
CA VAL A 354 -12.58 21.48 -9.95
C VAL A 354 -13.50 20.74 -10.93
N PRO A 355 -13.79 19.44 -10.75
CA PRO A 355 -14.77 18.76 -11.58
C PRO A 355 -16.15 19.43 -11.43
N GLU A 356 -16.88 19.57 -12.54
CA GLU A 356 -18.19 20.22 -12.58
C GLU A 356 -19.16 19.55 -11.58
N GLY A 357 -19.83 20.37 -10.77
CA GLY A 357 -20.81 19.92 -9.77
C GLY A 357 -20.22 19.26 -8.53
N LEU A 358 -18.90 19.25 -8.34
CA LEU A 358 -18.19 18.66 -7.20
C LEU A 358 -17.37 19.70 -6.42
N ASP A 359 -18.04 20.80 -6.03
CA ASP A 359 -17.40 21.93 -5.33
C ASP A 359 -17.03 21.58 -3.87
N ILE A 360 -17.70 20.58 -3.27
CA ILE A 360 -17.43 20.04 -1.93
C ILE A 360 -16.79 18.67 -2.09
N GLY A 361 -15.80 18.35 -1.25
CA GLY A 361 -15.01 17.13 -1.31
C GLY A 361 -13.67 17.33 -2.03
N PHE A 362 -12.79 16.35 -1.86
CA PHE A 362 -11.41 16.48 -2.34
C PHE A 362 -11.23 15.92 -3.76
N TYR A 363 -12.13 16.30 -4.67
CA TYR A 363 -12.20 15.77 -6.03
C TYR A 363 -11.14 16.36 -6.96
N VAL A 364 -10.62 15.51 -7.87
CA VAL A 364 -9.70 15.86 -8.95
C VAL A 364 -10.18 15.19 -10.23
N GLN A 365 -10.08 15.88 -11.36
CA GLN A 365 -10.41 15.30 -12.67
C GLN A 365 -9.41 14.21 -13.05
N PRO A 366 -9.86 13.07 -13.61
CA PRO A 366 -8.95 12.13 -14.26
C PRO A 366 -8.24 12.85 -15.40
N THR A 367 -6.90 12.84 -15.36
CA THR A 367 -6.08 13.70 -16.22
C THR A 367 -5.08 12.85 -17.02
N ILE A 368 -4.96 13.16 -18.31
CA ILE A 368 -4.03 12.50 -19.23
C ILE A 368 -3.16 13.55 -19.88
N PHE A 369 -1.85 13.36 -19.78
CA PHE A 369 -0.83 14.09 -20.51
C PHE A 369 -0.21 13.24 -21.60
N SER A 370 0.18 13.88 -22.71
CA SER A 370 0.96 13.30 -23.79
C SER A 370 2.16 14.17 -24.13
N GLY A 371 3.11 13.63 -24.89
CA GLY A 371 4.33 14.34 -25.22
C GLY A 371 5.20 14.62 -23.99
N VAL A 372 5.07 13.80 -22.96
CA VAL A 372 5.85 13.95 -21.72
C VAL A 372 7.30 13.55 -21.95
N THR A 373 8.24 14.43 -21.58
CA THR A 373 9.69 14.20 -21.70
C THR A 373 10.33 13.89 -20.36
N ARG A 374 11.56 13.37 -20.37
CA ARG A 374 12.30 12.95 -19.17
C ARG A 374 12.61 14.09 -18.20
N GLU A 375 12.66 15.33 -18.73
CA GLU A 375 12.97 16.56 -17.97
C GLU A 375 11.76 17.08 -17.19
N MET A 376 10.55 16.67 -17.55
CA MET A 376 9.33 17.15 -16.93
C MET A 376 9.13 16.57 -15.53
N THR A 377 8.63 17.39 -14.62
CA THR A 377 8.32 17.00 -13.24
C THR A 377 7.32 15.85 -13.19
N ILE A 378 6.32 15.86 -14.07
CA ILE A 378 5.30 14.79 -14.13
C ILE A 378 5.84 13.44 -14.66
N PHE A 379 7.05 13.41 -15.24
CA PHE A 379 7.77 12.18 -15.58
C PHE A 379 8.47 11.58 -14.36
N THR A 380 9.10 12.40 -13.53
CA THR A 380 9.98 11.96 -12.44
C THR A 380 9.27 11.77 -11.11
N GLU A 381 8.33 12.67 -10.77
CA GLU A 381 7.70 12.73 -9.46
C GLU A 381 6.47 11.81 -9.34
N GLU A 382 6.32 11.19 -8.16
CA GLU A 382 5.12 10.45 -7.78
C GLU A 382 3.99 11.44 -7.45
N ILE A 383 2.98 11.53 -8.31
CA ILE A 383 1.84 12.45 -8.16
C ILE A 383 0.86 11.95 -7.09
N PHE A 384 0.58 10.63 -7.10
CA PHE A 384 -0.36 9.94 -6.23
C PHE A 384 -1.80 10.43 -6.37
N GLY A 385 -2.23 10.56 -7.62
CA GLY A 385 -3.55 11.00 -8.07
C GLY A 385 -3.88 10.45 -9.45
N PRO A 386 -5.08 10.68 -10.00
CA PRO A 386 -5.53 10.11 -11.26
C PRO A 386 -4.91 10.84 -12.47
N VAL A 387 -3.58 10.74 -12.62
CA VAL A 387 -2.80 11.43 -13.65
C VAL A 387 -1.93 10.43 -14.40
N LEU A 388 -2.19 10.28 -15.70
CA LEU A 388 -1.46 9.42 -16.63
C LEU A 388 -0.55 10.26 -17.52
N SER A 389 0.71 9.87 -17.66
CA SER A 389 1.68 10.43 -18.61
C SER A 389 1.93 9.45 -19.75
N ILE A 390 1.60 9.84 -20.99
CA ILE A 390 1.89 9.07 -22.21
C ILE A 390 3.21 9.55 -22.80
N ILE A 391 4.11 8.60 -23.07
CA ILE A 391 5.49 8.82 -23.50
C ILE A 391 5.69 8.01 -24.78
N ALA A 392 6.15 8.66 -25.85
CA ALA A 392 6.47 7.98 -27.09
C ALA A 392 7.91 7.48 -27.09
N TYR A 393 8.14 6.33 -27.71
CA TYR A 393 9.46 5.77 -27.95
C TYR A 393 9.64 5.36 -29.43
N ASP A 394 10.88 5.29 -29.89
CA ASP A 394 11.23 4.94 -31.29
C ASP A 394 11.77 3.52 -31.45
N SER A 395 12.25 2.90 -30.35
CA SER A 395 12.75 1.53 -30.36
C SER A 395 12.49 0.83 -29.04
N GLU A 396 12.49 -0.52 -29.02
CA GLU A 396 12.33 -1.31 -27.80
C GLU A 396 13.43 -1.01 -26.77
N GLU A 397 14.67 -0.83 -27.23
CA GLU A 397 15.79 -0.49 -26.35
C GLU A 397 15.56 0.86 -25.66
N GLU A 398 15.12 1.86 -26.39
CA GLU A 398 14.75 3.17 -25.83
C GLU A 398 13.59 3.04 -24.85
N ALA A 399 12.56 2.25 -25.17
CA ALA A 399 11.43 2.02 -24.29
C ALA A 399 11.86 1.42 -22.94
N ILE A 400 12.76 0.44 -22.95
CA ILE A 400 13.31 -0.18 -21.74
C ILE A 400 14.17 0.84 -20.97
N GLU A 401 14.97 1.65 -21.67
CA GLU A 401 15.74 2.72 -21.04
C GLU A 401 14.83 3.73 -20.34
N ILE A 402 13.80 4.25 -21.04
CA ILE A 402 12.80 5.16 -20.47
C ILE A 402 12.06 4.53 -19.30
N ALA A 403 11.68 3.25 -19.40
CA ALA A 403 10.99 2.53 -18.34
C ALA A 403 11.82 2.49 -17.05
N ASN A 404 13.14 2.26 -17.18
CA ASN A 404 14.06 2.17 -16.07
C ASN A 404 14.60 3.53 -15.56
N ASP A 405 14.39 4.61 -16.33
CA ASP A 405 14.84 5.96 -15.98
C ASP A 405 13.95 6.59 -14.91
N THR A 406 14.12 6.11 -13.72
CA THR A 406 13.44 6.60 -12.50
C THR A 406 14.21 6.13 -11.28
N VAL A 407 14.13 6.90 -10.20
CA VAL A 407 14.67 6.50 -8.88
C VAL A 407 13.86 5.39 -8.22
N TYR A 408 12.69 5.09 -8.75
CA TYR A 408 11.75 4.08 -8.27
C TYR A 408 11.91 2.74 -9.00
N GLY A 409 11.26 1.72 -8.47
CA GLY A 409 11.22 0.39 -9.06
C GLY A 409 10.22 -0.54 -8.37
N LEU A 410 8.99 -0.06 -8.12
CA LEU A 410 7.97 -0.85 -7.42
C LEU A 410 7.28 -1.84 -8.36
N ALA A 411 6.64 -1.33 -9.39
CA ALA A 411 5.91 -2.15 -10.35
C ALA A 411 6.18 -1.73 -11.80
N ALA A 412 5.81 -2.57 -12.74
CA ALA A 412 5.82 -2.31 -14.17
C ALA A 412 4.76 -3.18 -14.88
N GLY A 413 4.37 -2.79 -16.10
CA GLY A 413 3.58 -3.60 -17.01
C GLY A 413 4.27 -3.73 -18.37
N VAL A 414 4.12 -4.88 -19.02
CA VAL A 414 4.57 -5.13 -20.39
C VAL A 414 3.45 -5.78 -21.18
N TRP A 415 3.14 -5.23 -22.35
CA TRP A 415 2.16 -5.79 -23.28
C TRP A 415 2.83 -6.13 -24.61
N GLY A 416 2.61 -7.32 -25.10
CA GLY A 416 3.10 -7.78 -26.40
C GLY A 416 2.31 -8.97 -26.92
N SER A 417 2.29 -9.16 -28.24
CA SER A 417 1.60 -10.28 -28.88
C SER A 417 2.32 -11.60 -28.62
N ASP A 418 3.66 -11.59 -28.68
CA ASP A 418 4.50 -12.73 -28.27
C ASP A 418 4.77 -12.67 -26.77
N VAL A 419 4.12 -13.56 -26.03
CA VAL A 419 4.24 -13.66 -24.56
C VAL A 419 5.66 -13.96 -24.11
N GLU A 420 6.41 -14.80 -24.87
CA GLU A 420 7.79 -15.14 -24.50
C GLU A 420 8.74 -13.95 -24.74
N HIS A 421 8.48 -13.16 -25.78
CA HIS A 421 9.19 -11.91 -26.00
C HIS A 421 8.86 -10.89 -24.92
N ALA A 422 7.58 -10.69 -24.58
CA ALA A 422 7.14 -9.80 -23.52
C ALA A 422 7.77 -10.18 -22.15
N LYS A 423 7.93 -11.49 -21.85
CA LYS A 423 8.65 -11.97 -20.66
C LYS A 423 10.16 -11.63 -20.69
N LYS A 424 10.80 -11.67 -21.89
CA LYS A 424 12.21 -11.26 -22.01
C LYS A 424 12.36 -9.76 -21.74
N VAL A 425 11.45 -8.93 -22.26
CA VAL A 425 11.42 -7.50 -21.97
C VAL A 425 11.17 -7.27 -20.47
N ALA A 426 10.17 -7.93 -19.88
CA ALA A 426 9.85 -7.84 -18.45
C ALA A 426 11.06 -8.12 -17.54
N ARG A 427 11.92 -9.08 -17.87
CA ARG A 427 13.15 -9.37 -17.12
C ARG A 427 14.19 -8.24 -17.17
N ARG A 428 14.09 -7.33 -18.12
CA ARG A 428 14.97 -6.16 -18.26
C ARG A 428 14.47 -4.94 -17.47
N LEU A 429 13.23 -4.96 -16.99
CA LEU A 429 12.67 -3.89 -16.19
C LEU A 429 13.10 -4.02 -14.72
N GLN A 430 13.57 -2.90 -14.15
CA GLN A 430 14.05 -2.81 -12.78
C GLN A 430 12.89 -2.52 -11.82
N ALA A 431 12.00 -3.49 -11.66
CA ALA A 431 10.83 -3.39 -10.80
C ALA A 431 10.63 -4.68 -9.99
N GLY A 432 10.08 -4.56 -8.79
CA GLY A 432 9.82 -5.71 -7.92
C GLY A 432 8.66 -6.57 -8.40
N GLN A 433 7.72 -5.98 -9.15
CA GLN A 433 6.64 -6.69 -9.82
C GLN A 433 6.53 -6.26 -11.28
N VAL A 434 6.31 -7.20 -12.19
CA VAL A 434 6.05 -6.90 -13.60
C VAL A 434 4.85 -7.71 -14.08
N GLU A 435 3.80 -7.00 -14.50
CA GLU A 435 2.63 -7.61 -15.11
C GLU A 435 2.92 -7.86 -16.62
N VAL A 436 2.65 -9.06 -17.11
CA VAL A 436 2.72 -9.38 -18.54
C VAL A 436 1.30 -9.54 -19.07
N ASN A 437 0.94 -8.74 -20.10
CA ASN A 437 -0.39 -8.77 -20.75
C ASN A 437 -1.57 -8.62 -19.76
N GLY A 438 -1.40 -7.76 -18.74
CA GLY A 438 -2.42 -7.48 -17.74
C GLY A 438 -2.63 -8.62 -16.74
N GLY A 439 -1.59 -9.37 -16.43
CA GLY A 439 -1.60 -10.41 -15.40
C GLY A 439 -2.19 -9.90 -14.08
N SER A 440 -3.05 -10.69 -13.46
CA SER A 440 -3.71 -10.33 -12.21
C SER A 440 -2.72 -10.25 -11.04
N PHE A 441 -2.96 -9.34 -10.10
CA PHE A 441 -2.20 -9.27 -8.86
C PHE A 441 -2.33 -10.59 -8.06
N ASN A 442 -1.18 -11.14 -7.66
CA ASN A 442 -1.11 -12.34 -6.86
C ASN A 442 -0.65 -12.01 -5.44
N ILE A 443 -1.59 -12.02 -4.50
CA ILE A 443 -1.36 -11.69 -3.10
C ILE A 443 -0.39 -12.66 -2.38
N ALA A 444 -0.20 -13.87 -2.92
CA ALA A 444 0.75 -14.85 -2.38
C ALA A 444 2.16 -14.72 -2.97
N ALA A 445 2.34 -13.90 -4.00
CA ALA A 445 3.65 -13.60 -4.57
C ALA A 445 4.37 -12.49 -3.79
N PRO A 446 5.73 -12.42 -3.85
CA PRO A 446 6.45 -11.36 -3.17
C PRO A 446 6.08 -9.99 -3.74
N PHE A 447 5.81 -9.03 -2.84
CA PHE A 447 5.57 -7.63 -3.14
C PHE A 447 6.69 -6.78 -2.54
N GLY A 448 7.19 -5.80 -3.28
CA GLY A 448 8.19 -4.86 -2.81
C GLY A 448 9.05 -4.30 -3.94
N GLY A 449 9.67 -3.15 -3.68
CA GLY A 449 10.34 -2.37 -4.70
C GLY A 449 11.83 -2.61 -4.84
N TYR A 450 12.36 -2.22 -6.01
CA TYR A 450 13.77 -1.98 -6.27
C TYR A 450 14.11 -0.52 -6.00
N LYS A 451 15.39 -0.16 -5.99
CA LYS A 451 15.87 1.23 -5.88
C LYS A 451 15.26 1.94 -4.66
N GLN A 452 14.71 3.15 -4.85
CA GLN A 452 14.11 3.93 -3.76
C GLN A 452 12.62 3.57 -3.50
N SER A 453 12.10 2.52 -4.11
CA SER A 453 10.75 2.02 -3.81
C SER A 453 10.70 1.10 -2.60
N GLY A 454 11.84 0.65 -2.06
CA GLY A 454 11.81 -0.06 -0.79
C GLY A 454 12.96 -1.02 -0.53
N LEU A 455 12.86 -1.68 0.63
CA LEU A 455 13.76 -2.73 1.13
C LEU A 455 12.89 -3.86 1.68
N GLY A 456 13.29 -5.11 1.46
CA GLY A 456 12.52 -6.28 1.89
C GLY A 456 11.41 -6.66 0.92
N ARG A 457 10.64 -7.67 1.31
CA ARG A 457 9.48 -8.15 0.54
C ARG A 457 8.32 -8.49 1.48
N GLU A 458 7.12 -8.16 1.05
CA GLU A 458 5.87 -8.55 1.70
C GLU A 458 5.15 -9.62 0.86
N GLY A 459 4.18 -10.31 1.45
CA GLY A 459 3.36 -11.31 0.77
C GLY A 459 3.96 -12.71 0.71
N GLY A 460 3.10 -13.71 0.84
CA GLY A 460 3.45 -15.12 0.78
C GLY A 460 4.57 -15.55 1.73
N THR A 461 5.36 -16.52 1.30
CA THR A 461 6.51 -17.04 2.06
C THR A 461 7.59 -15.97 2.28
N PHE A 462 7.84 -15.11 1.29
CA PHE A 462 8.82 -14.03 1.40
C PHE A 462 8.43 -13.05 2.52
N GLY A 463 7.14 -12.70 2.61
CA GLY A 463 6.66 -11.84 3.69
C GLY A 463 6.73 -12.49 5.07
N LEU A 464 6.53 -13.81 5.18
CA LEU A 464 6.71 -14.55 6.43
C LEU A 464 8.17 -14.52 6.88
N GLU A 465 9.10 -14.75 5.95
CA GLU A 465 10.55 -14.81 6.21
C GLU A 465 11.13 -13.45 6.62
N GLU A 466 10.53 -12.34 6.17
CA GLU A 466 10.93 -11.00 6.62
C GLU A 466 10.81 -10.82 8.13
N PHE A 467 9.86 -11.49 8.76
CA PHE A 467 9.62 -11.42 10.21
C PHE A 467 10.35 -12.51 11.01
N CYS A 468 11.33 -13.18 10.40
CA CYS A 468 12.13 -14.20 11.04
C CYS A 468 13.61 -13.77 11.15
N GLU A 469 14.27 -14.26 12.20
CA GLU A 469 15.71 -14.29 12.34
C GLU A 469 16.22 -15.69 12.01
N VAL A 470 17.43 -15.77 11.48
CA VAL A 470 18.01 -17.05 11.04
C VAL A 470 19.17 -17.43 11.97
N LYS A 471 19.10 -18.61 12.56
CA LYS A 471 20.11 -19.18 13.45
C LYS A 471 20.64 -20.48 12.87
N ALA A 472 21.97 -20.67 12.85
CA ALA A 472 22.60 -21.94 12.51
C ALA A 472 23.16 -22.60 13.76
N MET A 473 22.73 -23.85 14.02
CA MET A 473 23.26 -24.69 15.10
C MET A 473 24.10 -25.82 14.47
N GLN A 474 25.39 -25.88 14.78
CA GLN A 474 26.29 -26.94 14.35
C GLN A 474 26.10 -28.15 15.29
N LEU A 475 25.80 -29.33 14.72
CA LEU A 475 25.52 -30.57 15.43
C LEU A 475 26.69 -31.56 15.31
#